data_a6570d6f6f7c63bdd0dcf45790f84943
#
_entry.id   a6570d6f6f7c63bdd0dcf45790f84943
#
_cell.length_a   1.000
_cell.length_b   1.000
_cell.length_c   1.000
_cell.angle_alpha   90.00
_cell.angle_beta   90.00
_cell.angle_gamma   90.00
#
_symmetry.space_group_name_H-M   'P 1'
#
loop_
_entity.id
_entity.type
_entity.pdbx_description
1 polymer ?
#
loop_
_entity_poly.entity_id
_entity_poly.type
_entity_poly.pdbx_seq_one_letter_code
_entity_poly.pdbx_strand_id
1 'polypeptide(L)'
;MHPNGGHAQGGHDGHGRDGHGHDHETRGHDGHDGHGHDGHDHGGHGHDGHDHGGHGHDLARGPAPLTPSAAADGATGGGGTVTPDGETVTLEQRVLAKNEDLAARNRVWLAERDIVAVNMMSSPGAGKTTLLERTVRELTGRGRSVAVIEGDQETTLDAERIGAAGGDVVQINTGAGCHLDAEMTRDALTALAPRPGSLVLVENVGNLVCPALFDLGEGSRAVIISVTEGTDKPIKYPHMFAVADLVIINKIDLLPYVDFDPDQCEKYAMSVNPGLRVLRVSATTGEGMPDWYDWLDERHRQAVR
;
A
#
# COMPACT_ATOMS: atom_id res chain seq x y z
N MET A 1 15.56 64.59 35.91
CA MET A 1 15.91 65.71 35.00
C MET A 1 15.29 65.38 33.66
N HIS A 2 14.16 66.02 33.40
CA HIS A 2 13.66 66.30 32.06
C HIS A 2 14.42 67.47 31.45
N PRO A 3 14.30 67.85 30.17
CA PRO A 3 13.09 67.81 29.33
C PRO A 3 13.30 67.70 27.80
N ASN A 4 12.12 67.55 27.16
CA ASN A 4 11.66 68.29 25.95
C ASN A 4 12.24 67.91 24.59
N GLY A 5 11.45 67.80 23.60
CA GLY A 5 10.24 68.32 23.00
C GLY A 5 10.39 68.10 21.50
N GLY A 6 9.49 68.04 20.65
CA GLY A 6 8.21 68.56 20.38
C GLY A 6 7.99 68.53 18.85
N HIS A 7 6.76 68.37 18.43
CA HIS A 7 6.02 68.95 17.28
C HIS A 7 6.63 68.86 15.85
N ALA A 8 5.90 68.66 14.75
CA ALA A 8 4.55 69.02 14.28
C ALA A 8 4.22 68.25 12.99
N GLN A 9 3.02 67.78 12.73
CA GLN A 9 1.93 68.37 11.93
C GLN A 9 2.19 68.68 10.44
N GLY A 10 1.29 68.17 9.59
CA GLY A 10 0.94 68.56 8.26
C GLY A 10 0.61 67.32 7.41
N GLY A 11 -0.54 66.93 7.02
CA GLY A 11 -1.82 67.48 6.69
C GLY A 11 -1.87 68.06 5.25
N HIS A 12 -2.36 67.26 4.26
CA HIS A 12 -3.07 67.85 3.12
C HIS A 12 -3.91 66.77 2.39
N ASP A 13 -5.13 67.20 2.20
CA ASP A 13 -6.27 66.67 1.48
C ASP A 13 -6.02 66.47 -0.04
N GLY A 14 -6.64 65.50 -0.71
CA GLY A 14 -7.88 65.71 -1.38
C GLY A 14 -7.82 65.48 -2.92
N HIS A 15 -8.96 65.08 -3.43
CA HIS A 15 -9.41 64.91 -4.85
C HIS A 15 -9.11 63.51 -5.45
N GLY A 16 -10.07 62.62 -5.76
CA GLY A 16 -11.42 62.82 -6.25
C GLY A 16 -11.47 62.95 -7.80
N ARG A 17 -11.88 61.84 -8.48
CA ARG A 17 -12.71 61.86 -9.69
C ARG A 17 -12.79 60.47 -10.33
N ASP A 18 -14.01 59.93 -10.36
CA ASP A 18 -14.84 59.61 -11.53
C ASP A 18 -14.19 58.67 -12.56
N GLY A 19 -14.59 57.45 -12.76
CA GLY A 19 -15.90 57.00 -13.24
C GLY A 19 -15.83 56.78 -14.74
N HIS A 20 -15.82 55.56 -15.20
CA HIS A 20 -16.43 55.16 -16.47
C HIS A 20 -16.81 53.67 -16.43
N GLY A 21 -18.11 53.44 -16.42
CA GLY A 21 -18.73 52.21 -16.75
C GLY A 21 -18.70 51.96 -18.24
N HIS A 22 -18.55 50.77 -18.64
CA HIS A 22 -18.98 50.30 -19.97
C HIS A 22 -19.73 48.99 -19.81
N ASP A 23 -21.05 49.18 -19.96
CA ASP A 23 -21.99 48.11 -20.32
C ASP A 23 -21.66 47.63 -21.74
N HIS A 24 -21.60 46.36 -21.96
CA HIS A 24 -21.79 45.77 -23.27
C HIS A 24 -22.76 44.58 -23.21
N GLU A 25 -23.81 44.82 -23.94
CA GLU A 25 -25.01 44.05 -24.18
C GLU A 25 -24.75 42.62 -24.69
N THR A 26 -25.66 41.78 -24.24
CA THR A 26 -26.12 40.53 -24.83
C THR A 26 -26.27 40.53 -26.33
N ARG A 27 -25.78 39.52 -26.99
CA ARG A 27 -26.35 39.00 -28.25
C ARG A 27 -26.36 37.47 -28.20
N GLY A 28 -27.57 36.92 -28.20
CA GLY A 28 -27.88 35.56 -28.51
C GLY A 28 -27.66 35.27 -29.99
N HIS A 29 -27.26 34.06 -30.27
CA HIS A 29 -27.44 33.46 -31.59
C HIS A 29 -28.09 32.09 -31.43
N ASP A 30 -29.23 32.01 -32.10
CA ASP A 30 -30.07 30.84 -32.28
C ASP A 30 -29.42 29.75 -33.14
N GLY A 31 -29.77 28.53 -32.81
CA GLY A 31 -30.19 27.41 -33.62
C GLY A 31 -29.40 27.02 -34.88
N HIS A 32 -28.89 25.79 -34.86
CA HIS A 32 -28.86 25.00 -36.08
C HIS A 32 -29.26 23.55 -35.82
N ASP A 33 -30.21 23.17 -36.63
CA ASP A 33 -30.94 21.91 -36.69
C ASP A 33 -30.08 20.69 -37.03
N GLY A 34 -30.65 19.55 -36.67
CA GLY A 34 -30.24 18.20 -36.78
C GLY A 34 -29.84 17.68 -38.16
N HIS A 35 -29.03 16.69 -38.10
CA HIS A 35 -28.96 15.67 -39.15
C HIS A 35 -28.99 14.29 -38.49
N GLY A 36 -30.13 13.61 -38.74
CA GLY A 36 -30.25 12.19 -38.52
C GLY A 36 -29.44 11.43 -39.56
N HIS A 37 -28.83 10.36 -39.15
CA HIS A 37 -28.35 9.32 -40.05
C HIS A 37 -28.95 7.98 -39.67
N ASP A 38 -29.50 7.39 -40.71
CA ASP A 38 -30.29 6.18 -40.77
C ASP A 38 -29.58 4.91 -40.30
N GLY A 39 -30.43 4.02 -39.81
CA GLY A 39 -30.03 2.69 -39.38
C GLY A 39 -29.58 1.79 -40.54
N HIS A 40 -28.66 0.93 -40.25
CA HIS A 40 -28.40 -0.26 -41.05
C HIS A 40 -28.78 -1.51 -40.25
N ASP A 41 -29.89 -2.05 -40.71
CA ASP A 41 -30.41 -3.38 -40.39
C ASP A 41 -29.50 -4.42 -41.07
N HIS A 42 -28.96 -5.37 -40.32
CA HIS A 42 -28.42 -6.59 -40.88
C HIS A 42 -29.05 -7.82 -40.24
N GLY A 43 -29.75 -8.48 -41.11
CA GLY A 43 -30.59 -9.62 -40.99
C GLY A 43 -29.99 -10.83 -40.22
N GLY A 44 -30.92 -11.49 -39.60
CA GLY A 44 -30.71 -12.75 -38.92
C GLY A 44 -30.49 -13.91 -39.90
N HIS A 45 -29.66 -14.82 -39.47
CA HIS A 45 -29.67 -16.20 -39.98
C HIS A 45 -30.12 -17.13 -38.88
N GLY A 46 -31.33 -17.67 -39.07
CA GLY A 46 -31.84 -18.77 -38.32
C GLY A 46 -31.14 -20.07 -38.74
N HIS A 47 -30.86 -20.94 -37.79
CA HIS A 47 -30.66 -22.34 -38.04
C HIS A 47 -31.55 -23.19 -37.15
N ASP A 48 -32.16 -24.12 -37.81
CA ASP A 48 -33.26 -24.96 -37.44
C ASP A 48 -32.98 -25.87 -36.23
N GLY A 49 -34.09 -26.13 -35.53
CA GLY A 49 -34.12 -27.00 -34.41
C GLY A 49 -33.99 -28.50 -34.76
N HIS A 50 -33.49 -29.25 -33.83
CA HIS A 50 -33.73 -30.68 -33.75
C HIS A 50 -34.30 -31.02 -32.35
N ASP A 51 -35.57 -31.42 -32.40
CA ASP A 51 -36.36 -31.97 -31.36
C ASP A 51 -35.94 -33.42 -31.11
N HIS A 52 -35.70 -33.83 -29.85
CA HIS A 52 -35.80 -35.19 -29.40
C HIS A 52 -36.15 -35.28 -27.93
N GLY A 53 -37.38 -35.58 -27.69
CA GLY A 53 -37.92 -36.69 -26.92
C GLY A 53 -37.56 -36.69 -25.44
N GLY A 54 -38.56 -36.33 -24.62
CA GLY A 54 -38.50 -36.49 -23.19
C GLY A 54 -38.69 -37.95 -22.73
N HIS A 55 -38.14 -38.25 -21.58
CA HIS A 55 -38.69 -39.22 -20.63
C HIS A 55 -38.52 -38.72 -19.22
N GLY A 56 -39.60 -38.74 -18.47
CA GLY A 56 -39.73 -38.26 -17.12
C GLY A 56 -39.38 -39.31 -16.05
N HIS A 57 -39.49 -38.79 -14.80
CA HIS A 57 -39.50 -39.47 -13.49
C HIS A 57 -38.10 -39.92 -12.98
N ASP A 58 -37.61 -39.51 -11.82
CA ASP A 58 -38.18 -39.77 -10.49
C ASP A 58 -37.48 -38.97 -9.40
N LEU A 59 -38.16 -38.82 -8.31
CA LEU A 59 -37.90 -38.06 -7.11
C LEU A 59 -36.76 -38.62 -6.22
N ALA A 60 -36.00 -37.68 -5.60
CA ALA A 60 -35.43 -37.80 -4.27
C ALA A 60 -34.38 -38.89 -3.99
N ARG A 61 -33.13 -38.40 -3.80
CA ARG A 61 -32.26 -38.83 -2.68
C ARG A 61 -31.09 -37.88 -2.54
N GLY A 62 -30.91 -37.32 -1.34
CA GLY A 62 -29.77 -36.51 -0.96
C GLY A 62 -28.46 -37.33 -0.96
N PRO A 63 -27.31 -36.68 -1.04
CA PRO A 63 -26.02 -37.38 -1.09
C PRO A 63 -25.69 -38.00 0.27
N ALA A 64 -25.35 -39.27 0.24
CA ALA A 64 -24.80 -40.03 1.36
C ALA A 64 -23.37 -39.55 1.69
N PRO A 65 -22.91 -39.70 2.94
CA PRO A 65 -21.56 -39.32 3.33
C PRO A 65 -20.53 -40.23 2.69
N LEU A 66 -19.52 -39.63 2.07
CA LEU A 66 -18.37 -40.36 1.54
C LEU A 66 -17.50 -40.86 2.68
N THR A 67 -17.46 -42.17 2.87
CA THR A 67 -16.44 -42.84 3.66
C THR A 67 -15.12 -42.85 2.91
N PRO A 68 -13.95 -42.64 3.54
CA PRO A 68 -12.66 -42.74 2.86
C PRO A 68 -12.37 -44.22 2.56
N SER A 69 -12.26 -44.54 1.27
CA SER A 69 -11.70 -45.80 0.80
C SER A 69 -10.18 -45.73 0.87
N ALA A 70 -9.59 -46.67 1.56
CA ALA A 70 -8.15 -46.87 1.60
C ALA A 70 -7.62 -47.47 0.30
N ALA A 71 -6.36 -47.07 -0.02
CA ALA A 71 -5.43 -47.69 -0.94
C ALA A 71 -5.57 -47.37 -2.44
N ALA A 72 -4.70 -46.47 -2.89
CA ALA A 72 -3.89 -46.71 -4.09
C ALA A 72 -2.57 -45.93 -3.98
N ASP A 73 -1.48 -46.65 -3.92
CA ASP A 73 -0.13 -46.14 -4.07
C ASP A 73 0.01 -45.30 -5.34
N GLY A 74 0.40 -44.05 -5.20
CA GLY A 74 0.74 -43.14 -6.28
C GLY A 74 1.83 -42.22 -5.80
N ALA A 75 3.07 -42.58 -6.06
CA ALA A 75 4.27 -41.79 -5.77
C ALA A 75 4.17 -40.43 -6.47
N THR A 76 3.80 -39.38 -5.72
CA THR A 76 4.13 -37.99 -6.07
C THR A 76 5.40 -37.63 -5.35
N GLY A 77 6.52 -37.63 -6.11
CA GLY A 77 7.83 -37.22 -5.65
C GLY A 77 7.84 -35.77 -5.23
N GLY A 78 7.60 -35.48 -3.97
CA GLY A 78 8.00 -34.25 -3.32
C GLY A 78 9.54 -34.28 -3.23
N GLY A 79 10.21 -33.40 -3.99
CA GLY A 79 11.66 -33.30 -4.02
C GLY A 79 12.25 -32.80 -2.70
N GLY A 80 12.20 -33.60 -1.67
CA GLY A 80 12.92 -33.38 -0.43
C GLY A 80 14.31 -33.99 -0.54
N THR A 81 15.37 -33.26 -0.15
CA THR A 81 16.69 -33.82 0.08
C THR A 81 16.85 -34.14 1.55
N VAL A 82 17.40 -35.32 1.82
CA VAL A 82 17.72 -35.77 3.19
C VAL A 82 19.05 -35.14 3.60
N THR A 83 19.09 -34.49 4.75
CA THR A 83 20.33 -33.98 5.36
C THR A 83 21.19 -35.15 5.85
N PRO A 84 22.52 -34.95 6.12
CA PRO A 84 23.39 -35.97 6.70
C PRO A 84 22.85 -36.58 8.01
N ASP A 85 22.03 -35.82 8.74
CA ASP A 85 21.40 -36.25 10.01
C ASP A 85 20.03 -36.94 9.78
N GLY A 86 19.65 -37.25 8.55
CA GLY A 86 18.41 -37.98 8.22
C GLY A 86 17.12 -37.16 8.21
N GLU A 87 17.19 -35.83 8.34
CA GLU A 87 16.04 -34.95 8.30
C GLU A 87 15.64 -34.60 6.84
N THR A 88 14.37 -34.73 6.51
CA THR A 88 13.86 -34.36 5.19
C THR A 88 13.52 -32.86 5.17
N VAL A 89 14.35 -32.05 4.48
CA VAL A 89 14.10 -30.62 4.30
C VAL A 89 13.36 -30.41 2.97
N THR A 90 12.19 -29.78 3.03
CA THR A 90 11.42 -29.43 1.85
C THR A 90 12.08 -28.29 1.05
N LEU A 91 11.76 -28.16 -0.23
CA LEU A 91 12.24 -27.04 -1.04
C LEU A 91 11.86 -25.69 -0.44
N GLU A 92 10.65 -25.58 0.09
CA GLU A 92 10.13 -24.36 0.74
C GLU A 92 10.99 -23.96 1.96
N GLN A 93 11.32 -24.90 2.85
CA GLN A 93 12.19 -24.66 4.02
C GLN A 93 13.58 -24.17 3.59
N ARG A 94 14.12 -24.67 2.47
CA ARG A 94 15.43 -24.22 1.96
C ARG A 94 15.37 -22.79 1.40
N VAL A 95 14.28 -22.44 0.71
CA VAL A 95 14.07 -21.08 0.17
C VAL A 95 13.98 -20.10 1.34
N LEU A 96 13.20 -20.40 2.35
CA LEU A 96 13.07 -19.55 3.55
C LEU A 96 14.39 -19.43 4.31
N ALA A 97 15.12 -20.52 4.52
CA ALA A 97 16.43 -20.48 5.21
C ALA A 97 17.46 -19.65 4.43
N LYS A 98 17.51 -19.76 3.09
CA LYS A 98 18.35 -18.89 2.24
C LYS A 98 17.96 -17.42 2.40
N ASN A 99 16.66 -17.12 2.44
CA ASN A 99 16.16 -15.77 2.63
C ASN A 99 16.55 -15.21 4.00
N GLU A 100 16.42 -15.98 5.08
CA GLU A 100 16.81 -15.58 6.44
C GLU A 100 18.28 -15.20 6.54
N ASP A 101 19.20 -15.99 5.93
CA ASP A 101 20.62 -15.68 5.87
C ASP A 101 20.90 -14.33 5.16
N LEU A 102 20.21 -14.07 4.07
CA LEU A 102 20.34 -12.82 3.30
C LEU A 102 19.73 -11.65 4.09
N ALA A 103 18.59 -11.84 4.71
CA ALA A 103 17.95 -10.83 5.56
C ALA A 103 18.84 -10.44 6.75
N ALA A 104 19.50 -11.41 7.38
CA ALA A 104 20.46 -11.13 8.45
C ALA A 104 21.62 -10.24 7.96
N ARG A 105 22.15 -10.50 6.76
CA ARG A 105 23.19 -9.66 6.15
C ARG A 105 22.70 -8.25 5.80
N ASN A 106 21.47 -8.12 5.28
CA ASN A 106 20.86 -6.81 5.02
C ASN A 106 20.72 -6.01 6.30
N ARG A 107 20.28 -6.65 7.39
CA ARG A 107 20.12 -6.02 8.71
C ARG A 107 21.43 -5.48 9.25
N VAL A 108 22.52 -6.26 9.15
CA VAL A 108 23.86 -5.82 9.55
C VAL A 108 24.30 -4.63 8.69
N TRP A 109 24.12 -4.70 7.36
CA TRP A 109 24.50 -3.64 6.44
C TRP A 109 23.76 -2.32 6.71
N LEU A 110 22.47 -2.39 7.03
CA LEU A 110 21.65 -1.24 7.40
C LEU A 110 22.09 -0.65 8.75
N ALA A 111 22.33 -1.50 9.75
CA ALA A 111 22.73 -1.08 11.07
C ALA A 111 24.12 -0.38 11.08
N GLU A 112 25.10 -0.90 10.31
CA GLU A 112 26.44 -0.28 10.17
C GLU A 112 26.40 1.14 9.57
N ARG A 113 25.26 1.54 9.01
CA ARG A 113 25.03 2.83 8.34
C ARG A 113 24.01 3.70 9.04
N ASP A 114 23.52 3.28 10.21
CA ASP A 114 22.42 3.95 10.92
C ASP A 114 21.16 4.14 10.04
N ILE A 115 20.94 3.26 9.06
CA ILE A 115 19.79 3.31 8.16
C ILE A 115 18.64 2.56 8.80
N VAL A 116 17.49 3.21 8.89
CA VAL A 116 16.23 2.59 9.31
C VAL A 116 15.45 2.14 8.10
N ALA A 117 15.19 0.85 7.99
CA ALA A 117 14.34 0.29 6.95
C ALA A 117 12.99 -0.14 7.53
N VAL A 118 11.91 0.25 6.87
CA VAL A 118 10.52 -0.12 7.23
C VAL A 118 9.87 -0.80 6.04
N ASN A 119 9.43 -2.04 6.23
CA ASN A 119 8.69 -2.81 5.24
C ASN A 119 7.19 -2.49 5.35
N MET A 120 6.61 -1.97 4.28
CA MET A 120 5.21 -1.56 4.19
C MET A 120 4.41 -2.61 3.42
N MET A 121 3.60 -3.35 4.13
CA MET A 121 2.80 -4.46 3.62
C MET A 121 1.32 -4.10 3.62
N SER A 122 0.56 -4.54 2.62
CA SER A 122 -0.88 -4.30 2.58
C SER A 122 -1.62 -5.21 1.60
N SER A 123 -2.94 -5.17 1.64
CA SER A 123 -3.76 -5.57 0.49
C SER A 123 -3.61 -4.58 -0.67
N PRO A 124 -3.93 -5.01 -1.91
CA PRO A 124 -4.05 -4.09 -3.03
C PRO A 124 -5.07 -2.98 -2.75
N GLY A 125 -4.76 -1.75 -3.17
CA GLY A 125 -5.68 -0.63 -3.01
C GLY A 125 -5.82 -0.05 -1.60
N ALA A 126 -5.05 -0.50 -0.59
CA ALA A 126 -5.07 0.08 0.76
C ALA A 126 -4.50 1.51 0.84
N GLY A 127 -3.81 1.97 -0.22
CA GLY A 127 -3.28 3.33 -0.33
C GLY A 127 -1.83 3.47 0.15
N LYS A 128 -1.02 2.40 0.05
CA LYS A 128 0.43 2.45 0.34
C LYS A 128 1.15 3.57 -0.39
N THR A 129 1.07 3.57 -1.72
CA THR A 129 1.76 4.56 -2.57
C THR A 129 1.38 5.99 -2.22
N THR A 130 0.08 6.27 -1.95
CA THR A 130 -0.38 7.61 -1.53
C THR A 130 0.20 8.00 -0.17
N LEU A 131 0.26 7.05 0.77
CA LEU A 131 0.88 7.25 2.09
C LEU A 131 2.39 7.51 1.95
N LEU A 132 3.07 6.75 1.10
CA LEU A 132 4.51 6.91 0.80
C LEU A 132 4.80 8.25 0.13
N GLU A 133 4.11 8.60 -0.93
CA GLU A 133 4.26 9.88 -1.63
C GLU A 133 4.16 11.07 -0.66
N ARG A 134 3.13 11.05 0.20
CA ARG A 134 2.96 12.08 1.21
C ARG A 134 4.10 12.06 2.24
N THR A 135 4.49 10.89 2.72
CA THR A 135 5.56 10.71 3.70
C THR A 135 6.90 11.25 3.15
N VAL A 136 7.25 10.86 1.92
CA VAL A 136 8.47 11.32 1.24
C VAL A 136 8.44 12.85 1.13
N ARG A 137 7.37 13.43 0.58
CA ARG A 137 7.26 14.88 0.40
C ARG A 137 7.40 15.65 1.70
N GLU A 138 6.74 15.21 2.76
CA GLU A 138 6.77 15.93 4.04
C GLU A 138 8.09 15.75 4.78
N LEU A 139 8.69 14.56 4.77
CA LEU A 139 9.96 14.31 5.45
C LEU A 139 11.15 14.94 4.70
N THR A 140 11.19 14.88 3.37
CA THR A 140 12.23 15.57 2.58
C THR A 140 12.09 17.08 2.70
N GLY A 141 10.87 17.62 2.74
CA GLY A 141 10.61 19.02 3.03
C GLY A 141 11.12 19.48 4.41
N ARG A 142 11.27 18.57 5.36
CA ARG A 142 11.89 18.81 6.69
C ARG A 142 13.40 18.55 6.70
N GLY A 143 14.01 18.31 5.53
CA GLY A 143 15.44 18.06 5.37
C GLY A 143 15.88 16.64 5.72
N ARG A 144 14.97 15.70 5.81
CA ARG A 144 15.27 14.29 6.08
C ARG A 144 15.65 13.56 4.80
N SER A 145 16.67 12.72 4.84
CA SER A 145 17.02 11.82 3.73
C SER A 145 16.07 10.64 3.74
N VAL A 146 15.26 10.50 2.70
CA VAL A 146 14.31 9.39 2.52
C VAL A 146 14.59 8.73 1.18
N ALA A 147 14.70 7.41 1.21
CA ALA A 147 14.85 6.59 0.02
C ALA A 147 13.74 5.52 0.01
N VAL A 148 13.33 5.09 -1.17
CA VAL A 148 12.23 4.14 -1.34
C VAL A 148 12.66 3.00 -2.25
N ILE A 149 12.35 1.78 -1.81
CA ILE A 149 12.35 0.58 -2.64
C ILE A 149 10.89 0.28 -2.94
N GLU A 150 10.52 0.32 -4.20
CA GLU A 150 9.15 0.07 -4.64
C GLU A 150 9.09 -1.29 -5.33
N GLY A 151 8.26 -2.20 -4.80
CA GLY A 151 8.02 -3.53 -5.36
C GLY A 151 6.67 -3.58 -6.05
N ASP A 152 6.66 -3.60 -7.38
CA ASP A 152 5.45 -3.77 -8.17
C ASP A 152 5.61 -4.87 -9.22
N GLN A 153 4.47 -5.31 -9.77
CA GLN A 153 4.44 -6.38 -10.75
C GLN A 153 4.76 -5.88 -12.17
N GLU A 154 4.30 -4.69 -12.58
CA GLU A 154 4.38 -4.30 -13.99
C GLU A 154 4.57 -2.79 -14.26
N THR A 155 4.23 -1.86 -13.35
CA THR A 155 4.14 -0.44 -13.68
C THR A 155 5.23 0.41 -13.03
N THR A 156 5.68 1.48 -13.73
CA THR A 156 6.64 2.46 -13.19
C THR A 156 5.94 3.68 -12.57
N LEU A 157 4.61 3.74 -12.64
CA LEU A 157 3.84 4.92 -12.27
C LEU A 157 3.99 5.30 -10.80
N ASP A 158 4.06 4.31 -9.92
CA ASP A 158 4.18 4.56 -8.48
C ASP A 158 5.60 5.03 -8.13
N ALA A 159 6.65 4.46 -8.73
CA ALA A 159 8.01 4.94 -8.60
C ALA A 159 8.19 6.39 -9.12
N GLU A 160 7.55 6.74 -10.25
CA GLU A 160 7.56 8.10 -10.79
C GLU A 160 6.89 9.11 -9.83
N ARG A 161 5.76 8.75 -9.21
CA ARG A 161 5.05 9.58 -8.22
C ARG A 161 5.91 9.83 -6.97
N ILE A 162 6.57 8.79 -6.47
CA ILE A 162 7.45 8.85 -5.30
C ILE A 162 8.69 9.70 -5.62
N GLY A 163 9.31 9.51 -6.79
CA GLY A 163 10.43 10.32 -7.25
C GLY A 163 10.08 11.80 -7.40
N ALA A 164 8.89 12.11 -7.93
CA ALA A 164 8.38 13.49 -8.02
C ALA A 164 8.14 14.13 -6.65
N ALA A 165 7.90 13.32 -5.61
CA ALA A 165 7.78 13.80 -4.23
C ALA A 165 9.14 14.15 -3.57
N GLY A 166 10.26 13.88 -4.25
CA GLY A 166 11.61 14.25 -3.82
C GLY A 166 12.39 13.14 -3.09
N GLY A 167 11.94 11.88 -3.17
CA GLY A 167 12.66 10.72 -2.67
C GLY A 167 13.61 10.12 -3.70
N ASP A 168 14.71 9.53 -3.22
CA ASP A 168 15.50 8.62 -4.04
C ASP A 168 14.73 7.30 -4.15
N VAL A 169 14.45 6.82 -5.36
CA VAL A 169 13.60 5.63 -5.56
C VAL A 169 14.27 4.61 -6.49
N VAL A 170 14.17 3.35 -6.12
CA VAL A 170 14.49 2.21 -6.97
C VAL A 170 13.28 1.29 -7.05
N GLN A 171 12.88 0.95 -8.24
CA GLN A 171 11.81 0.01 -8.50
C GLN A 171 12.36 -1.39 -8.73
N ILE A 172 11.69 -2.37 -8.12
CA ILE A 172 11.89 -3.79 -8.38
C ILE A 172 10.67 -4.31 -9.13
N ASN A 173 10.86 -4.75 -10.37
CA ASN A 173 9.82 -5.46 -11.08
C ASN A 173 9.83 -6.93 -10.65
N THR A 174 8.80 -7.34 -9.94
CA THR A 174 8.67 -8.73 -9.45
C THR A 174 8.06 -9.68 -10.49
N GLY A 175 7.59 -9.15 -11.63
CA GLY A 175 6.89 -9.95 -12.64
C GLY A 175 5.68 -10.66 -12.05
N ALA A 176 5.67 -11.99 -12.10
CA ALA A 176 4.61 -12.80 -11.48
C ALA A 176 4.78 -12.99 -9.95
N GLY A 177 5.82 -12.41 -9.34
CA GLY A 177 6.08 -12.52 -7.91
C GLY A 177 5.05 -11.74 -7.08
N CYS A 178 4.68 -12.29 -5.94
CA CYS A 178 3.69 -11.71 -5.02
C CYS A 178 4.31 -11.07 -3.77
N HIS A 179 5.64 -10.93 -3.71
CA HIS A 179 6.38 -10.35 -2.60
C HIS A 179 7.80 -9.97 -3.03
N LEU A 180 8.45 -9.14 -2.23
CA LEU A 180 9.89 -8.94 -2.24
C LEU A 180 10.57 -9.96 -1.33
N ASP A 181 11.82 -10.32 -1.65
CA ASP A 181 12.69 -11.12 -0.80
C ASP A 181 13.97 -10.36 -0.40
N ALA A 182 14.79 -10.97 0.45
CA ALA A 182 16.01 -10.35 0.95
C ALA A 182 17.09 -10.16 -0.14
N GLU A 183 17.12 -10.99 -1.18
CA GLU A 183 18.06 -10.85 -2.31
C GLU A 183 17.70 -9.65 -3.17
N MET A 184 16.43 -9.54 -3.56
CA MET A 184 15.89 -8.38 -4.28
C MET A 184 16.11 -7.08 -3.52
N THR A 185 15.84 -7.10 -2.20
CA THR A 185 16.04 -5.93 -1.33
C THR A 185 17.51 -5.53 -1.25
N ARG A 186 18.44 -6.46 -1.15
CA ARG A 186 19.88 -6.18 -1.16
C ARG A 186 20.34 -5.55 -2.46
N ASP A 187 19.87 -6.07 -3.58
CA ASP A 187 20.23 -5.54 -4.89
C ASP A 187 19.67 -4.13 -5.08
N ALA A 188 18.44 -3.86 -4.62
CA ALA A 188 17.86 -2.53 -4.59
C ALA A 188 18.63 -1.57 -3.66
N LEU A 189 19.01 -2.00 -2.45
CA LEU A 189 19.83 -1.19 -1.53
C LEU A 189 21.20 -0.85 -2.15
N THR A 190 21.77 -1.77 -2.91
CA THR A 190 23.03 -1.54 -3.62
C THR A 190 22.88 -0.52 -4.74
N ALA A 191 21.81 -0.61 -5.53
CA ALA A 191 21.51 0.34 -6.61
C ALA A 191 21.12 1.73 -6.08
N LEU A 192 20.35 1.76 -5.00
CA LEU A 192 19.86 2.98 -4.36
C LEU A 192 20.97 3.75 -3.64
N ALA A 193 21.95 3.00 -3.07
CA ALA A 193 23.06 3.54 -2.29
C ALA A 193 22.63 4.62 -1.26
N PRO A 194 21.67 4.33 -0.38
CA PRO A 194 21.09 5.33 0.51
C PRO A 194 22.15 5.90 1.44
N ARG A 195 22.03 7.20 1.76
CA ARG A 195 22.98 7.89 2.63
C ARG A 195 22.94 7.32 4.06
N PRO A 196 24.06 7.26 4.77
CA PRO A 196 24.04 6.91 6.20
C PRO A 196 23.06 7.81 6.97
N GLY A 197 22.34 7.21 7.91
CA GLY A 197 21.32 7.91 8.69
C GLY A 197 20.01 8.18 7.96
N SER A 198 19.81 7.64 6.76
CA SER A 198 18.56 7.81 6.02
C SER A 198 17.45 6.87 6.51
N LEU A 199 16.22 7.21 6.13
CA LEU A 199 15.06 6.33 6.21
C LEU A 199 14.86 5.64 4.86
N VAL A 200 14.80 4.32 4.87
CA VAL A 200 14.44 3.50 3.71
C VAL A 200 13.03 2.94 3.93
N LEU A 201 12.10 3.30 3.07
CA LEU A 201 10.75 2.75 3.05
C LEU A 201 10.67 1.72 1.93
N VAL A 202 10.26 0.51 2.27
CA VAL A 202 10.10 -0.57 1.28
C VAL A 202 8.61 -0.77 1.04
N GLU A 203 8.13 -0.39 -0.12
CA GLU A 203 6.77 -0.71 -0.56
C GLU A 203 6.74 -2.14 -1.10
N ASN A 204 6.15 -3.05 -0.34
CA ASN A 204 6.00 -4.44 -0.76
C ASN A 204 4.79 -4.60 -1.70
N VAL A 205 4.80 -5.64 -2.52
CA VAL A 205 3.68 -6.01 -3.39
C VAL A 205 2.38 -6.10 -2.58
N GLY A 206 1.28 -5.64 -3.16
CA GLY A 206 -0.03 -5.67 -2.53
C GLY A 206 -0.54 -7.10 -2.31
N ASN A 207 -0.17 -7.70 -1.16
CA ASN A 207 -0.53 -9.05 -0.76
C ASN A 207 -0.51 -9.16 0.78
N LEU A 208 -1.50 -9.84 1.37
CA LEU A 208 -1.60 -10.03 2.82
C LEU A 208 -1.06 -11.37 3.32
N VAL A 209 -0.44 -12.19 2.48
CA VAL A 209 0.07 -13.52 2.86
C VAL A 209 1.56 -13.62 2.64
N CYS A 210 2.02 -13.56 1.40
CA CYS A 210 3.41 -13.82 1.05
C CYS A 210 4.42 -12.88 1.72
N PRO A 211 4.21 -11.55 1.78
CA PRO A 211 5.18 -10.64 2.41
C PRO A 211 5.44 -10.92 3.89
N ALA A 212 4.50 -11.56 4.59
CA ALA A 212 4.67 -11.92 6.00
C ALA A 212 5.68 -13.05 6.23
N LEU A 213 5.94 -13.86 5.20
CA LEU A 213 6.81 -15.04 5.26
C LEU A 213 8.28 -14.70 4.98
N PHE A 214 8.54 -13.57 4.31
CA PHE A 214 9.88 -13.19 3.86
C PHE A 214 10.38 -11.98 4.63
N ASP A 215 11.39 -12.22 5.46
CA ASP A 215 12.17 -11.17 6.12
C ASP A 215 13.10 -10.52 5.08
N LEU A 216 13.07 -9.20 4.98
CA LEU A 216 13.92 -8.43 4.05
C LEU A 216 15.21 -7.93 4.72
N GLY A 217 15.33 -8.08 6.05
CA GLY A 217 16.34 -7.48 6.88
C GLY A 217 15.97 -6.10 7.41
N GLU A 218 14.70 -5.71 7.28
CA GLU A 218 14.14 -4.48 7.80
C GLU A 218 14.17 -4.42 9.33
N GLY A 219 14.18 -3.18 9.86
CA GLY A 219 14.11 -2.93 11.30
C GLY A 219 12.69 -2.93 11.85
N SER A 220 11.69 -2.73 11.00
CA SER A 220 10.28 -2.69 11.39
C SER A 220 9.35 -3.02 10.23
N ARG A 221 8.16 -3.50 10.58
CA ARG A 221 7.08 -3.86 9.64
C ARG A 221 5.81 -3.08 9.94
N ALA A 222 5.28 -2.40 8.94
CA ALA A 222 4.02 -1.68 9.00
C ALA A 222 2.99 -2.34 8.07
N VAL A 223 1.85 -2.73 8.61
CA VAL A 223 0.71 -3.23 7.84
C VAL A 223 -0.27 -2.12 7.60
N ILE A 224 -0.59 -1.85 6.34
CA ILE A 224 -1.57 -0.85 5.95
C ILE A 224 -2.84 -1.54 5.51
N ILE A 225 -3.96 -1.19 6.13
CA ILE A 225 -5.30 -1.58 5.74
C ILE A 225 -6.15 -0.34 5.48
N SER A 226 -7.23 -0.48 4.74
CA SER A 226 -8.13 0.62 4.43
C SER A 226 -9.49 0.40 5.08
N VAL A 227 -10.16 1.47 5.51
CA VAL A 227 -11.56 1.42 5.98
C VAL A 227 -12.54 0.96 4.90
N THR A 228 -12.12 0.89 3.62
CA THR A 228 -12.92 0.33 2.52
C THR A 228 -12.80 -1.19 2.42
N GLU A 229 -12.03 -1.81 3.31
CA GLU A 229 -11.89 -3.26 3.43
C GLU A 229 -12.76 -3.79 4.60
N GLY A 230 -12.66 -5.08 4.94
CA GLY A 230 -13.43 -5.61 6.07
C GLY A 230 -12.77 -5.32 7.43
N THR A 231 -13.55 -4.97 8.44
CA THR A 231 -13.12 -4.80 9.85
C THR A 231 -12.39 -6.04 10.40
N ASP A 232 -12.71 -7.22 9.87
CA ASP A 232 -12.20 -8.53 10.30
C ASP A 232 -10.89 -8.98 9.62
N LYS A 233 -10.24 -8.10 8.85
CA LYS A 233 -8.95 -8.39 8.20
C LYS A 233 -7.91 -8.99 9.14
N PRO A 234 -7.72 -8.49 10.37
CA PRO A 234 -6.71 -9.06 11.28
C PRO A 234 -6.97 -10.53 11.60
N ILE A 235 -8.22 -10.95 11.72
CA ILE A 235 -8.57 -12.34 12.02
C ILE A 235 -8.47 -13.24 10.78
N LYS A 236 -8.77 -12.68 9.59
CA LYS A 236 -8.69 -13.42 8.33
C LYS A 236 -7.25 -13.65 7.87
N TYR A 237 -6.34 -12.75 8.20
CA TYR A 237 -4.92 -12.78 7.80
C TYR A 237 -3.97 -12.67 8.99
N PRO A 238 -4.10 -13.53 10.01
CA PRO A 238 -3.42 -13.35 11.29
C PRO A 238 -1.89 -13.31 11.16
N HIS A 239 -1.31 -14.04 10.21
CA HIS A 239 0.15 -14.08 10.02
C HIS A 239 0.74 -12.71 9.72
N MET A 240 0.05 -11.90 8.90
CA MET A 240 0.49 -10.55 8.56
C MET A 240 0.55 -9.65 9.80
N PHE A 241 -0.47 -9.72 10.65
CA PHE A 241 -0.55 -8.90 11.87
C PHE A 241 0.36 -9.43 12.99
N ALA A 242 0.62 -10.74 13.02
CA ALA A 242 1.51 -11.34 14.03
C ALA A 242 2.97 -10.86 13.89
N VAL A 243 3.42 -10.56 12.67
CA VAL A 243 4.80 -10.13 12.40
C VAL A 243 4.96 -8.61 12.33
N ALA A 244 3.88 -7.84 12.44
CA ALA A 244 3.89 -6.40 12.34
C ALA A 244 4.26 -5.71 13.66
N ASP A 245 4.92 -4.56 13.57
CA ASP A 245 5.16 -3.63 14.68
C ASP A 245 4.08 -2.54 14.73
N LEU A 246 3.51 -2.22 13.58
CA LEU A 246 2.52 -1.17 13.39
C LEU A 246 1.41 -1.61 12.44
N VAL A 247 0.18 -1.23 12.77
CA VAL A 247 -0.95 -1.26 11.84
C VAL A 247 -1.40 0.18 11.57
N ILE A 248 -1.58 0.50 10.30
CA ILE A 248 -2.14 1.77 9.85
C ILE A 248 -3.52 1.51 9.25
N ILE A 249 -4.57 2.00 9.91
CA ILE A 249 -5.92 2.06 9.36
C ILE A 249 -6.02 3.34 8.52
N ASN A 250 -5.91 3.19 7.20
CA ASN A 250 -5.87 4.30 6.26
C ASN A 250 -7.26 4.64 5.70
N LYS A 251 -7.37 5.83 5.08
CA LYS A 251 -8.57 6.39 4.46
C LYS A 251 -9.70 6.66 5.46
N ILE A 252 -9.36 7.07 6.70
CA ILE A 252 -10.35 7.35 7.75
C ILE A 252 -11.33 8.48 7.37
N ASP A 253 -10.97 9.32 6.41
CA ASP A 253 -11.86 10.31 5.78
C ASP A 253 -13.09 9.68 5.12
N LEU A 254 -13.04 8.39 4.80
CA LEU A 254 -14.14 7.64 4.20
C LEU A 254 -15.06 6.96 5.23
N LEU A 255 -14.72 6.99 6.52
CA LEU A 255 -15.54 6.35 7.58
C LEU A 255 -17.03 6.72 7.53
N PRO A 256 -17.45 7.96 7.22
CA PRO A 256 -18.86 8.29 7.12
C PRO A 256 -19.62 7.58 6.00
N TYR A 257 -18.91 6.93 5.06
CA TYR A 257 -19.47 6.36 3.82
C TYR A 257 -19.33 4.85 3.73
N VAL A 258 -18.70 4.20 4.72
CA VAL A 258 -18.40 2.76 4.72
C VAL A 258 -18.82 2.11 6.04
N ASP A 259 -19.14 0.83 5.98
CA ASP A 259 -19.41 0.02 7.18
C ASP A 259 -18.08 -0.57 7.70
N PHE A 260 -17.36 0.22 8.49
CA PHE A 260 -16.10 -0.17 9.11
C PHE A 260 -16.03 0.36 10.54
N ASP A 261 -15.72 -0.52 11.47
CA ASP A 261 -15.52 -0.19 12.88
C ASP A 261 -14.01 -0.20 13.23
N PRO A 262 -13.37 0.98 13.35
CA PRO A 262 -11.95 1.07 13.66
C PRO A 262 -11.60 0.50 15.04
N ASP A 263 -12.47 0.65 16.04
CA ASP A 263 -12.22 0.17 17.40
C ASP A 263 -12.29 -1.35 17.45
N GLN A 264 -13.21 -1.95 16.70
CA GLN A 264 -13.30 -3.39 16.60
C GLN A 264 -12.14 -3.99 15.79
N CYS A 265 -11.71 -3.30 14.72
CA CYS A 265 -10.53 -3.71 13.94
C CYS A 265 -9.26 -3.70 14.79
N GLU A 266 -9.06 -2.66 15.59
CA GLU A 266 -7.94 -2.53 16.52
C GLU A 266 -7.96 -3.67 17.55
N LYS A 267 -9.12 -3.98 18.17
CA LYS A 267 -9.26 -5.11 19.09
C LYS A 267 -8.89 -6.44 18.43
N TYR A 268 -9.30 -6.65 17.18
CA TYR A 268 -8.93 -7.85 16.43
C TYR A 268 -7.41 -7.90 16.16
N ALA A 269 -6.79 -6.80 15.75
CA ALA A 269 -5.36 -6.73 15.53
C ALA A 269 -4.57 -7.02 16.83
N MET A 270 -4.96 -6.40 17.93
CA MET A 270 -4.35 -6.61 19.25
C MET A 270 -4.61 -8.03 19.81
N SER A 271 -5.69 -8.69 19.42
CA SER A 271 -5.91 -10.09 19.80
C SER A 271 -4.95 -11.06 19.11
N VAL A 272 -4.47 -10.69 17.91
CA VAL A 272 -3.44 -11.45 17.18
C VAL A 272 -2.04 -11.13 17.71
N ASN A 273 -1.75 -9.86 17.94
CA ASN A 273 -0.46 -9.40 18.43
C ASN A 273 -0.65 -8.26 19.45
N PRO A 274 -0.58 -8.56 20.75
CA PRO A 274 -0.77 -7.57 21.82
C PRO A 274 0.25 -6.44 21.85
N GLY A 275 1.40 -6.60 21.16
CA GLY A 275 2.46 -5.60 21.05
C GLY A 275 2.26 -4.58 19.94
N LEU A 276 1.20 -4.73 19.12
CA LEU A 276 0.93 -3.85 18.00
C LEU A 276 0.58 -2.41 18.45
N ARG A 277 1.16 -1.44 17.76
CA ARG A 277 0.63 -0.08 17.75
C ARG A 277 -0.33 0.07 16.57
N VAL A 278 -1.45 0.74 16.78
CA VAL A 278 -2.43 1.01 15.73
C VAL A 278 -2.55 2.52 15.54
N LEU A 279 -2.43 2.98 14.30
CA LEU A 279 -2.64 4.37 13.90
C LEU A 279 -3.81 4.47 12.95
N ARG A 280 -4.55 5.57 13.05
CA ARG A 280 -5.68 5.90 12.18
C ARG A 280 -5.29 7.12 11.36
N VAL A 281 -5.21 6.97 10.04
CA VAL A 281 -4.70 8.02 9.16
C VAL A 281 -5.59 8.23 7.93
N SER A 282 -5.52 9.42 7.39
CA SER A 282 -5.90 9.70 6.01
C SER A 282 -4.69 10.24 5.27
N ALA A 283 -4.12 9.44 4.39
CA ALA A 283 -3.02 9.88 3.54
C ALA A 283 -3.43 11.06 2.63
N THR A 284 -4.73 11.18 2.31
CA THR A 284 -5.28 12.24 1.47
C THR A 284 -5.44 13.54 2.24
N THR A 285 -6.11 13.53 3.39
CA THR A 285 -6.36 14.76 4.17
C THR A 285 -5.19 15.15 5.07
N GLY A 286 -4.39 14.18 5.50
CA GLY A 286 -3.28 14.37 6.44
C GLY A 286 -3.66 14.12 7.89
N GLU A 287 -4.89 13.75 8.17
CA GLU A 287 -5.31 13.39 9.52
C GLU A 287 -4.53 12.18 10.02
N GLY A 288 -4.04 12.22 11.26
CA GLY A 288 -3.24 11.17 11.88
C GLY A 288 -1.80 11.01 11.34
N MET A 289 -1.41 11.74 10.29
CA MET A 289 -0.05 11.66 9.73
C MET A 289 1.05 12.08 10.70
N PRO A 290 0.87 13.03 11.61
CA PRO A 290 1.89 13.35 12.63
C PRO A 290 2.27 12.14 13.47
N ASP A 291 1.32 11.30 13.89
CA ASP A 291 1.60 10.10 14.70
C ASP A 291 2.42 9.06 13.93
N TRP A 292 2.21 8.97 12.62
CA TRP A 292 3.03 8.15 11.71
C TRP A 292 4.48 8.66 11.65
N TYR A 293 4.69 9.98 11.51
CA TYR A 293 6.03 10.56 11.50
C TYR A 293 6.74 10.41 12.83
N ASP A 294 6.03 10.58 13.94
CA ASP A 294 6.57 10.38 15.29
C ASP A 294 7.00 8.92 15.51
N TRP A 295 6.24 7.96 14.96
CA TRP A 295 6.61 6.55 15.00
C TRP A 295 7.88 6.28 14.18
N LEU A 296 8.01 6.83 12.98
CA LEU A 296 9.22 6.72 12.16
C LEU A 296 10.44 7.33 12.87
N ASP A 297 10.25 8.47 13.53
CA ASP A 297 11.31 9.13 14.30
C ASP A 297 11.71 8.32 15.54
N GLU A 298 10.78 7.63 16.15
CA GLU A 298 11.05 6.71 17.24
C GLU A 298 11.90 5.52 16.79
N ARG A 299 11.55 4.89 15.66
CA ARG A 299 12.36 3.81 15.06
C ARG A 299 13.78 4.27 14.74
N HIS A 300 13.92 5.46 14.18
CA HIS A 300 15.24 6.03 13.89
C HIS A 300 16.08 6.22 15.15
N ARG A 301 15.51 6.78 16.21
CA ARG A 301 16.21 6.95 17.50
C ARG A 301 16.60 5.63 18.16
N GLN A 302 15.88 4.56 17.92
CA GLN A 302 16.19 3.22 18.45
C GLN A 302 17.33 2.55 17.68
N ALA A 303 17.43 2.76 16.36
CA ALA A 303 18.46 2.19 15.52
C ALA A 303 19.85 2.83 15.72
N VAL A 304 19.90 4.10 16.12
CA VAL A 304 21.17 4.88 16.31
C VAL A 304 21.75 4.71 17.73
N ARG A 305 21.12 3.92 18.59
CA ARG A 305 21.61 3.59 19.94
C ARG A 305 22.44 2.32 19.97
#